data_92d034cfa5cd4a569cd04d9b1b2e38dd
#
_entry.id   92d034cfa5cd4a569cd04d9b1b2e38dd
#
_cell.length_a   1.000
_cell.length_b   1.000
_cell.length_c   1.000
_cell.angle_alpha   90.00
_cell.angle_beta   90.00
_cell.angle_gamma   90.00
#
_symmetry.space_group_name_H-M   'P 1'
#
loop_
_entity.id
_entity.type
_entity.pdbx_description
1 polymer ?
#
loop_
_entity_poly.entity_id
_entity_poly.type
_entity_poly.pdbx_seq_one_letter_code
_entity_poly.pdbx_strand_id
1 'polypeptide(L)'
;MVFVSAMLLGVTSCGGGTDVVESGTYEGTIAEVNQDEQEIYVETPDDKTLELYFTDSTRLIQNGERAAFSSLKKDQQVEVTVEKMGKKLNPLEVKIK
;
A
#
# COMPACT_ATOMS: atom_id res chain seq x y z
N MET A 1 17.86 -31.32 -7.58
CA MET A 1 17.50 -30.91 -7.53
C MET A 1 16.79 -30.11 -7.18
N VAL A 2 16.83 -29.92 -7.20
CA VAL A 2 16.30 -29.21 -6.88
C VAL A 2 15.71 -28.29 -6.53
N PHE A 3 15.83 -28.19 -6.70
CA PHE A 3 15.36 -27.36 -6.37
C PHE A 3 14.61 -26.61 -6.10
N VAL A 4 14.61 -26.79 -6.30
CA VAL A 4 13.94 -26.18 -5.96
C VAL A 4 13.32 -25.43 -5.48
N SER A 5 13.56 -25.73 -5.63
CA SER A 5 13.02 -25.13 -5.09
C SER A 5 12.46 -24.26 -4.70
N ALA A 6 12.78 -24.44 -4.89
CA ALA A 6 12.33 -23.77 -4.45
C ALA A 6 11.65 -22.88 -4.13
N MET A 7 11.84 -22.91 -4.29
CA MET A 7 11.27 -22.27 -3.97
C MET A 7 10.54 -21.54 -3.54
N LEU A 8 10.70 -21.73 -3.74
CA LEU A 8 10.08 -21.26 -3.28
C LEU A 8 9.54 -20.49 -2.80
N LEU A 9 9.68 -20.53 -2.99
CA LEU A 9 9.21 -19.98 -2.48
C LEU A 9 8.57 -19.21 -2.09
N GLY A 10 8.66 -19.26 -2.31
CA GLY A 10 8.12 -18.81 -1.93
C GLY A 10 7.51 -18.12 -1.57
N VAL A 11 7.59 -18.28 -1.63
CA VAL A 11 7.01 -17.93 -1.12
C VAL A 11 6.54 -17.16 -0.48
N THR A 12 6.82 -17.18 -0.65
CA THR A 12 6.39 -16.69 -0.08
C THR A 12 5.78 -15.92 0.30
N SER A 13 5.96 -15.89 0.08
CA SER A 13 5.38 -15.35 0.43
C SER A 13 4.58 -15.05 0.68
N CYS A 14 4.86 -15.25 0.38
CA CYS A 14 3.89 -15.12 0.65
C CYS A 14 3.27 -14.83 1.55
N GLY A 15 3.51 -15.07 1.30
CA GLY A 15 2.97 -15.05 2.57
C GLY A 15 2.27 -13.96 3.18
N GLY A 16 1.68 -13.23 2.65
CA GLY A 16 0.79 -12.29 3.27
C GLY A 16 1.41 -11.23 4.18
N GLY A 17 2.71 -11.16 4.23
CA GLY A 17 3.33 -10.11 5.01
C GLY A 17 3.27 -8.78 4.31
N THR A 18 3.38 -7.70 5.09
CA THR A 18 3.48 -6.36 4.55
C THR A 18 4.86 -5.82 4.82
N ASP A 19 5.25 -4.83 4.04
CA ASP A 19 6.59 -4.26 4.10
C ASP A 19 6.55 -2.86 4.69
N VAL A 20 7.55 -2.54 5.51
CA VAL A 20 7.70 -1.19 6.03
C VAL A 20 8.89 -0.58 5.30
N VAL A 21 8.59 0.40 4.45
CA VAL A 21 9.61 1.06 3.64
C VAL A 21 10.02 2.37 4.29
N GLU A 22 11.08 2.96 3.77
CA GLU A 22 11.52 4.25 4.29
C GLU A 22 10.51 5.34 3.95
N SER A 23 10.53 6.40 4.74
CA SER A 23 9.66 7.55 4.48
C SER A 23 9.93 8.08 3.08
N GLY A 24 8.86 8.40 2.37
CA GLY A 24 8.99 8.92 1.02
C GLY A 24 7.72 8.72 0.22
N THR A 25 7.84 8.92 -1.09
CA THR A 25 6.71 8.82 -2.00
C THR A 25 6.89 7.60 -2.90
N TYR A 26 5.85 6.79 -3.02
CA TYR A 26 5.88 5.55 -3.77
C TYR A 26 4.68 5.47 -4.70
N GLU A 27 4.89 4.86 -5.86
CA GLU A 27 3.80 4.57 -6.77
C GLU A 27 3.42 3.10 -6.64
N GLY A 28 2.15 2.82 -6.82
CA GLY A 28 1.70 1.44 -6.75
C GLY A 28 0.27 1.30 -7.18
N THR A 29 -0.23 0.07 -7.00
CA THR A 29 -1.60 -0.29 -7.36
C THR A 29 -2.30 -0.78 -6.10
N ILE A 30 -3.55 -0.34 -5.91
CA ILE A 30 -4.31 -0.79 -4.76
C ILE A 30 -4.66 -2.26 -4.93
N ALA A 31 -4.19 -3.08 -3.99
CA ALA A 31 -4.47 -4.51 -4.01
C ALA A 31 -5.74 -4.85 -3.25
N GLU A 32 -6.07 -4.06 -2.24
CA GLU A 32 -7.23 -4.35 -1.41
C GLU A 32 -7.67 -3.06 -0.70
N VAL A 33 -8.97 -2.91 -0.53
CA VAL A 33 -9.56 -1.78 0.22
C VAL A 33 -10.44 -2.35 1.31
N ASN A 34 -10.21 -1.91 2.54
CA ASN A 34 -11.00 -2.30 3.69
C ASN A 34 -11.73 -1.07 4.21
N GLN A 35 -12.99 -0.93 3.84
CA GLN A 35 -13.77 0.27 4.18
C GLN A 35 -13.98 0.40 5.68
N ASP A 36 -14.23 -0.72 6.35
CA ASP A 36 -14.54 -0.67 7.77
C ASP A 36 -13.38 -0.15 8.61
N GLU A 37 -12.16 -0.44 8.19
CA GLU A 37 -10.98 -0.03 8.94
C GLU A 37 -10.27 1.14 8.30
N GLN A 38 -10.77 1.61 7.18
CA GLN A 38 -10.15 2.68 6.39
C GLN A 38 -8.70 2.35 6.09
N GLU A 39 -8.50 1.15 5.60
CA GLU A 39 -7.19 0.60 5.32
C GLU A 39 -7.10 0.22 3.86
N ILE A 40 -5.92 0.45 3.26
CA ILE A 40 -5.66 -0.06 1.91
C ILE A 40 -4.32 -0.77 1.91
N TYR A 41 -4.19 -1.70 0.97
CA TYR A 41 -2.93 -2.35 0.68
C TYR A 41 -2.50 -1.91 -0.70
N VAL A 42 -1.26 -1.43 -0.81
CA VAL A 42 -0.72 -0.93 -2.07
C VAL A 42 0.48 -1.75 -2.44
N GLU A 43 0.47 -2.30 -3.67
CA GLU A 43 1.60 -3.06 -4.18
C GLU A 43 2.45 -2.18 -5.06
N THR A 44 3.74 -2.13 -4.75
CA THR A 44 4.70 -1.34 -5.50
C THR A 44 5.30 -2.18 -6.63
N PRO A 45 5.94 -1.53 -7.63
CA PRO A 45 6.54 -2.29 -8.73
C PRO A 45 7.67 -3.22 -8.32
N ASP A 46 8.29 -3.00 -7.16
CA ASP A 46 9.36 -3.87 -6.68
C ASP A 46 8.84 -4.91 -5.69
N ASP A 47 7.58 -5.29 -5.84
CA ASP A 47 6.95 -6.40 -5.11
C ASP A 47 6.82 -6.18 -3.61
N LYS A 48 6.69 -4.94 -3.19
CA LYS A 48 6.42 -4.65 -1.80
C LYS A 48 4.94 -4.35 -1.61
N THR A 49 4.42 -4.73 -0.46
CA THR A 49 3.02 -4.47 -0.11
C THR A 49 2.99 -3.53 1.07
N LEU A 50 2.41 -2.37 0.88
CA LEU A 50 2.32 -1.35 1.91
C LEU A 50 0.93 -1.39 2.53
N GLU A 51 0.89 -1.50 3.85
CA GLU A 51 -0.37 -1.49 4.59
C GLU A 51 -0.56 -0.09 5.15
N LEU A 52 -1.62 0.57 4.73
CA LEU A 52 -1.84 1.97 5.07
C LEU A 52 -3.20 2.14 5.73
N TYR A 53 -3.19 2.58 6.99
CA TYR A 53 -4.41 2.96 7.70
C TYR A 53 -4.57 4.46 7.61
N PHE A 54 -5.70 4.90 7.08
CA PHE A 54 -5.98 6.32 6.97
C PHE A 54 -6.32 6.89 8.34
N THR A 55 -5.82 8.08 8.61
CA THR A 55 -6.12 8.83 9.83
C THR A 55 -6.76 10.14 9.45
N ASP A 56 -7.15 10.93 10.45
CA ASP A 56 -7.71 12.25 10.21
C ASP A 56 -6.72 13.17 9.49
N SER A 57 -5.42 12.83 9.57
CA SER A 57 -4.39 13.64 8.96
C SER A 57 -4.01 13.17 7.55
N THR A 58 -4.55 12.04 7.11
CA THR A 58 -4.22 11.51 5.79
C THR A 58 -5.03 12.26 4.73
N ARG A 59 -4.33 12.73 3.72
CA ARG A 59 -4.99 13.47 2.63
C ARG A 59 -5.20 12.54 1.45
N LEU A 60 -6.44 12.45 1.00
CA LEU A 60 -6.77 11.68 -0.19
C LEU A 60 -7.14 12.65 -1.30
N ILE A 61 -6.43 12.56 -2.41
CA ILE A 61 -6.56 13.51 -3.51
C ILE A 61 -6.92 12.75 -4.78
N GLN A 62 -7.89 13.27 -5.50
CA GLN A 62 -8.26 12.76 -6.82
C GLN A 62 -8.54 13.95 -7.72
N ASN A 63 -7.87 13.99 -8.86
CA ASN A 63 -8.02 15.10 -9.82
C ASN A 63 -7.75 16.46 -9.20
N GLY A 64 -6.79 16.50 -8.25
CA GLY A 64 -6.41 17.75 -7.61
C GLY A 64 -7.32 18.18 -6.47
N GLU A 65 -8.31 17.38 -6.12
CA GLU A 65 -9.27 17.72 -5.08
C GLU A 65 -9.34 16.67 -4.00
N ARG A 66 -9.76 17.11 -2.80
CA ARG A 66 -9.95 16.17 -1.70
C ARG A 66 -11.04 15.18 -2.06
N ALA A 67 -10.81 13.93 -1.74
CA ALA A 67 -11.75 12.85 -2.02
C ALA A 67 -12.05 12.08 -0.76
N ALA A 68 -13.19 11.38 -0.76
CA ALA A 68 -13.56 10.54 0.36
C ALA A 68 -12.92 9.16 0.22
N PHE A 69 -12.74 8.48 1.35
CA PHE A 69 -12.16 7.13 1.34
C PHE A 69 -12.94 6.20 0.42
N SER A 70 -14.26 6.40 0.30
CA SER A 70 -15.08 5.57 -0.56
C SER A 70 -14.72 5.67 -2.04
N SER A 71 -13.87 6.62 -2.42
CA SER A 71 -13.39 6.74 -3.79
C SER A 71 -12.32 5.71 -4.12
N LEU A 72 -11.76 5.05 -3.11
CA LEU A 72 -10.69 4.09 -3.31
C LEU A 72 -11.25 2.74 -3.72
N LYS A 73 -10.63 2.13 -4.72
CA LYS A 73 -11.05 0.85 -5.25
C LYS A 73 -9.85 0.02 -5.60
N LYS A 74 -10.05 -1.30 -5.58
CA LYS A 74 -9.03 -2.24 -6.00
C LYS A 74 -8.62 -1.95 -7.44
N ASP A 75 -7.36 -2.14 -7.71
CA ASP A 75 -6.75 -2.01 -9.05
C ASP A 75 -6.51 -0.57 -9.50
N GLN A 76 -6.85 0.41 -8.68
CA GLN A 76 -6.49 1.79 -9.00
C GLN A 76 -5.00 2.03 -8.82
N GLN A 77 -4.46 2.88 -9.67
CA GLN A 77 -3.08 3.31 -9.50
C GLN A 77 -3.05 4.54 -8.61
N VAL A 78 -2.11 4.54 -7.68
CA VAL A 78 -2.00 5.61 -6.70
C VAL A 78 -0.54 5.99 -6.49
N GLU A 79 -0.36 7.20 -5.99
CA GLU A 79 0.93 7.66 -5.50
C GLU A 79 0.75 7.95 -4.02
N VAL A 80 1.55 7.29 -3.18
CA VAL A 80 1.39 7.40 -1.74
C VAL A 80 2.64 8.02 -1.14
N THR A 81 2.42 8.95 -0.21
CA THR A 81 3.51 9.53 0.57
C THR A 81 3.35 9.02 1.99
N VAL A 82 4.36 8.34 2.47
CA VAL A 82 4.30 7.68 3.76
C VAL A 82 5.44 8.12 4.65
N GLU A 83 5.20 8.00 5.94
CA GLU A 83 6.21 8.26 6.96
C GLU A 83 6.41 6.96 7.74
N LYS A 84 7.66 6.53 7.84
CA LYS A 84 7.99 5.32 8.58
C LYS A 84 7.99 5.65 10.07
N MET A 85 7.15 4.96 10.81
CA MET A 85 7.02 5.15 12.26
C MET A 85 7.19 3.81 12.94
N GLY A 86 8.44 3.47 13.27
CA GLY A 86 8.72 2.17 13.85
C GLY A 86 8.44 1.06 12.87
N LYS A 87 7.49 0.20 13.19
CA LYS A 87 7.11 -0.93 12.35
C LYS A 87 5.86 -0.64 11.54
N LYS A 88 5.46 0.62 11.47
CA LYS A 88 4.25 1.01 10.77
C LYS A 88 4.56 2.09 9.77
N LEU A 89 3.66 2.22 8.79
CA LEU A 89 3.71 3.31 7.84
C LEU A 89 2.52 4.21 8.11
N ASN A 90 2.80 5.51 8.23
CA ASN A 90 1.76 6.51 8.40
C ASN A 90 1.52 7.17 7.05
N PRO A 91 0.35 6.96 6.42
CA PRO A 91 0.08 7.59 5.12
C PRO A 91 -0.21 9.06 5.32
N LEU A 92 0.62 9.90 4.71
CA LEU A 92 0.44 11.34 4.78
C LEU A 92 -0.46 11.82 3.66
N GLU A 93 -0.29 11.25 2.47
CA GLU A 93 -1.08 11.64 1.32
C GLU A 93 -1.19 10.47 0.36
N VAL A 94 -2.38 10.30 -0.21
CA VAL A 94 -2.63 9.29 -1.25
C VAL A 94 -3.28 10.01 -2.41
N LYS A 95 -2.65 9.94 -3.58
CA LYS A 95 -3.19 10.52 -4.80
C LYS A 95 -3.67 9.42 -5.73
N ILE A 96 -4.93 9.47 -6.10
CA ILE A 96 -5.48 8.55 -7.09
C ILE A 96 -5.11 9.10 -8.47
N LYS A 97 -4.54 8.25 -9.29
CA LYS A 97 -4.07 8.65 -10.61
C LYS A 97 -5.10 8.40 -11.69
#